data_37a4b87149badea27da4f3a243ea302a
#
_entry.id   37a4b87149badea27da4f3a243ea302a
#
_cell.length_a   1.000
_cell.length_b   1.000
_cell.length_c   1.000
_cell.angle_alpha   90.00
_cell.angle_beta   90.00
_cell.angle_gamma   90.00
#
_symmetry.space_group_name_H-M   'P 1'
#
loop_
_entity.id
_entity.type
_entity.pdbx_description
1 polymer ?
#
loop_
_entity_poly.entity_id
_entity_poly.type
_entity_poly.pdbx_seq_one_letter_code
_entity_poly.pdbx_strand_id
1 'polypeptide(L)'
;VYNLYRLKYLFSYDKIIFASFWRICLNFRLTGHNRQNKIDISEYIIMGSDYMPVPFDSRKIYYRSPFGAVEQGTEIHFRILLPKAEHTQKAHLCVKYDYDCNWEFTELIWCGKFDEDTEIWECDFTPKKIGLYWYNFKLTAIDKTRYVIPSDPYKVSTIEDYMGRSWQITCYKKGFKTPGWLVGGIMYQIFPDRFYFSGEEKNIKRTDFKRNKDWFAL
;
A
#
# COMPACT_ATOMS: atom_id res chain seq x y z
N VAL A 1 17.61 -31.85 -33.46
CA VAL A 1 16.13 -32.02 -33.62
C VAL A 1 15.41 -31.56 -32.37
N TYR A 2 16.02 -31.50 -31.20
CA TYR A 2 15.36 -31.08 -29.93
C TYR A 2 15.22 -29.55 -29.72
N ASN A 3 15.86 -28.70 -30.52
CA ASN A 3 15.86 -27.25 -30.33
C ASN A 3 14.74 -26.49 -31.09
N LEU A 4 14.07 -27.12 -32.05
CA LEU A 4 13.05 -26.45 -32.85
C LEU A 4 11.67 -26.42 -32.18
N TYR A 5 11.36 -27.32 -31.26
CA TYR A 5 10.10 -27.36 -30.54
C TYR A 5 10.01 -26.30 -29.44
N ARG A 6 11.14 -25.90 -28.85
CA ARG A 6 11.18 -24.87 -27.80
C ARG A 6 10.98 -23.45 -28.34
N LEU A 7 11.38 -23.20 -29.59
CA LEU A 7 11.17 -21.91 -30.27
C LEU A 7 9.71 -21.69 -30.72
N LYS A 8 8.96 -22.72 -31.04
CA LYS A 8 7.56 -22.59 -31.43
C LYS A 8 6.65 -22.18 -30.27
N TYR A 9 6.93 -22.60 -29.06
CA TYR A 9 6.15 -22.23 -27.87
C TYR A 9 6.46 -20.79 -27.39
N LEU A 10 7.70 -20.31 -27.52
CA LEU A 10 8.07 -18.94 -27.20
C LEU A 10 7.40 -17.92 -28.13
N PHE A 11 7.29 -18.21 -29.44
CA PHE A 11 6.65 -17.31 -30.39
C PHE A 11 5.12 -17.22 -30.23
N SER A 12 4.48 -18.22 -29.67
CA SER A 12 3.02 -18.18 -29.40
C SER A 12 2.68 -17.33 -28.20
N TYR A 13 3.55 -17.28 -27.17
CA TYR A 13 3.35 -16.46 -25.97
C TYR A 13 3.55 -14.96 -26.26
N ASP A 14 4.57 -14.61 -27.05
CA ASP A 14 4.88 -13.22 -27.39
C ASP A 14 3.76 -12.52 -28.19
N LYS A 15 3.02 -13.25 -29.02
CA LYS A 15 1.89 -12.68 -29.77
C LYS A 15 0.69 -12.30 -28.92
N ILE A 16 0.43 -13.06 -27.87
CA ILE A 16 -0.68 -12.78 -26.92
C ILE A 16 -0.29 -11.58 -26.05
N ILE A 17 0.95 -11.52 -25.57
CA ILE A 17 1.47 -10.39 -24.78
C ILE A 17 1.50 -9.11 -25.61
N PHE A 18 1.93 -9.15 -26.88
CA PHE A 18 1.96 -8.00 -27.78
C PHE A 18 0.56 -7.48 -28.13
N ALA A 19 -0.42 -8.33 -28.33
CA ALA A 19 -1.80 -7.93 -28.63
C ALA A 19 -2.48 -7.26 -27.43
N SER A 20 -2.24 -7.74 -26.23
CA SER A 20 -2.71 -7.11 -24.98
C SER A 20 -2.01 -5.77 -24.73
N PHE A 21 -0.74 -5.67 -25.03
CA PHE A 21 0.07 -4.46 -24.93
C PHE A 21 -0.42 -3.35 -25.87
N TRP A 22 -0.74 -3.68 -27.11
CA TRP A 22 -1.26 -2.72 -28.09
C TRP A 22 -2.64 -2.18 -27.71
N ARG A 23 -3.49 -3.03 -27.13
CA ARG A 23 -4.82 -2.64 -26.67
C ARG A 23 -4.76 -1.67 -25.48
N ILE A 24 -3.84 -1.87 -24.55
CA ILE A 24 -3.62 -0.98 -23.41
C ILE A 24 -3.06 0.37 -23.89
N CYS A 25 -2.06 0.39 -24.78
CA CYS A 25 -1.51 1.63 -25.32
C CYS A 25 -2.51 2.44 -26.16
N LEU A 26 -3.42 1.81 -26.89
CA LEU A 26 -4.45 2.49 -27.67
C LEU A 26 -5.52 3.15 -26.78
N ASN A 27 -5.92 2.52 -25.69
CA ASN A 27 -6.89 3.12 -24.77
C ASN A 27 -6.29 4.31 -24.00
N PHE A 28 -4.98 4.31 -23.70
CA PHE A 28 -4.29 5.43 -23.05
C PHE A 28 -4.15 6.67 -23.96
N ARG A 29 -4.10 6.47 -25.28
CA ARG A 29 -3.94 7.56 -26.24
C ARG A 29 -5.23 8.37 -26.49
N LEU A 30 -6.40 7.78 -26.14
CA LEU A 30 -7.70 8.40 -26.40
C LEU A 30 -8.24 9.23 -25.23
N THR A 31 -7.66 9.14 -24.04
CA THR A 31 -8.18 9.83 -22.83
C THR A 31 -7.49 11.14 -22.48
N GLY A 32 -6.53 11.62 -23.28
CA GLY A 32 -6.01 13.01 -23.18
C GLY A 32 -5.29 13.36 -21.85
N HIS A 33 -5.06 12.42 -20.95
CA HIS A 33 -4.32 12.66 -19.71
C HIS A 33 -2.83 12.43 -19.94
N ASN A 34 -2.13 13.53 -20.26
CA ASN A 34 -0.69 13.58 -20.44
C ASN A 34 0.02 13.57 -19.06
N ARG A 35 -0.07 12.46 -18.33
CA ARG A 35 0.80 12.17 -17.18
C ARG A 35 1.73 11.04 -17.57
N GLN A 36 3.02 11.35 -17.65
CA GLN A 36 4.11 10.38 -17.86
C GLN A 36 4.29 9.50 -16.61
N ASN A 37 3.26 8.79 -16.18
CA ASN A 37 3.42 7.68 -15.28
C ASN A 37 3.76 6.46 -16.15
N LYS A 38 5.05 6.21 -16.35
CA LYS A 38 5.53 4.92 -16.84
C LYS A 38 5.01 3.86 -15.84
N ILE A 39 3.96 3.17 -16.24
CA ILE A 39 3.57 1.91 -15.58
C ILE A 39 4.80 1.03 -15.72
N ASP A 40 5.37 0.61 -14.59
CA ASP A 40 6.47 -0.33 -14.61
C ASP A 40 5.92 -1.71 -14.98
N ILE A 41 5.99 -1.97 -16.28
CA ILE A 41 5.50 -3.20 -16.91
C ILE A 41 6.23 -4.43 -16.36
N SER A 42 7.42 -4.24 -15.77
CA SER A 42 8.18 -5.32 -15.15
C SER A 42 7.46 -5.93 -13.97
N GLU A 43 6.73 -5.15 -13.17
CA GLU A 43 5.88 -5.69 -12.09
C GLU A 43 4.68 -6.50 -12.63
N TYR A 44 4.15 -6.13 -13.78
CA TYR A 44 3.03 -6.84 -14.41
C TYR A 44 3.45 -8.20 -15.01
N ILE A 45 4.67 -8.29 -15.51
CA ILE A 45 5.23 -9.54 -16.10
C ILE A 45 5.62 -10.57 -15.02
N ILE A 46 5.95 -10.10 -13.81
CA ILE A 46 6.30 -10.97 -12.67
C ILE A 46 5.04 -11.57 -12.01
N MET A 47 3.86 -10.98 -12.20
CA MET A 47 2.59 -11.52 -11.74
C MET A 47 2.14 -12.61 -12.73
N GLY A 48 2.41 -13.87 -12.40
CA GLY A 48 1.91 -15.02 -13.16
C GLY A 48 0.39 -15.00 -13.32
N SER A 49 -0.13 -15.76 -14.29
CA SER A 49 -1.53 -15.82 -14.73
C SER A 49 -2.59 -16.13 -13.66
N ASP A 50 -2.19 -16.41 -12.43
CA ASP A 50 -3.06 -16.80 -11.32
C ASP A 50 -3.25 -15.67 -10.27
N TYR A 51 -2.80 -14.44 -10.57
CA TYR A 51 -2.94 -13.32 -9.63
C TYR A 51 -4.34 -12.70 -9.73
N MET A 52 -5.20 -12.99 -8.74
CA MET A 52 -6.44 -12.27 -8.55
C MET A 52 -6.13 -10.84 -8.09
N PRO A 53 -6.59 -9.81 -8.82
CA PRO A 53 -6.35 -8.43 -8.41
C PRO A 53 -7.04 -8.16 -7.07
N VAL A 54 -6.27 -7.65 -6.11
CA VAL A 54 -6.83 -7.21 -4.82
C VAL A 54 -7.30 -5.77 -4.94
N PRO A 55 -8.34 -5.36 -4.20
CA PRO A 55 -8.84 -3.99 -4.26
C PRO A 55 -7.79 -2.94 -3.96
N PHE A 56 -6.90 -3.21 -2.99
CA PHE A 56 -5.82 -2.29 -2.62
C PHE A 56 -4.71 -3.02 -1.83
N ASP A 57 -3.46 -2.69 -2.09
CA ASP A 57 -2.30 -3.09 -1.28
C ASP A 57 -1.41 -1.88 -1.00
N SER A 58 -1.45 -1.36 0.21
CA SER A 58 -0.71 -0.15 0.62
C SER A 58 0.82 -0.28 0.51
N ARG A 59 1.35 -1.50 0.34
CA ARG A 59 2.79 -1.79 0.25
C ARG A 59 3.32 -1.77 -1.17
N LYS A 60 2.44 -1.70 -2.17
CA LYS A 60 2.82 -1.71 -3.58
C LYS A 60 2.68 -0.32 -4.19
N ILE A 61 3.73 0.13 -4.88
CA ILE A 61 3.78 1.42 -5.59
C ILE A 61 2.65 1.54 -6.62
N TYR A 62 2.21 0.42 -7.18
CA TYR A 62 1.09 0.37 -8.11
C TYR A 62 -0.20 0.98 -7.54
N TYR A 63 -0.48 0.75 -6.26
CA TYR A 63 -1.70 1.22 -5.58
C TYR A 63 -1.50 2.55 -4.87
N ARG A 64 -0.27 2.82 -4.39
CA ARG A 64 0.05 4.05 -3.67
C ARG A 64 1.45 4.53 -3.99
N SER A 65 1.58 5.71 -4.57
CA SER A 65 2.87 6.33 -4.92
C SER A 65 2.92 7.80 -4.48
N PRO A 66 3.98 8.24 -3.77
CA PRO A 66 5.11 7.47 -3.29
C PRO A 66 4.74 6.52 -2.13
N PHE A 67 5.54 5.46 -2.00
CA PHE A 67 5.41 4.50 -0.90
C PHE A 67 6.07 5.03 0.38
N GLY A 68 5.55 4.60 1.55
CA GLY A 68 6.14 4.89 2.85
C GLY A 68 5.74 6.24 3.43
N ALA A 69 6.63 6.84 4.23
CA ALA A 69 6.44 8.16 4.78
C ALA A 69 6.68 9.22 3.69
N VAL A 70 5.92 10.32 3.75
CA VAL A 70 5.99 11.40 2.76
C VAL A 70 6.34 12.72 3.40
N GLU A 71 6.99 13.59 2.64
CA GLU A 71 7.23 14.97 3.05
C GLU A 71 5.93 15.78 2.98
N GLN A 72 5.77 16.73 3.90
CA GLN A 72 4.65 17.67 3.91
C GLN A 72 4.51 18.37 2.55
N GLY A 73 3.31 18.31 1.96
CA GLY A 73 3.04 18.87 0.65
C GLY A 73 3.37 17.96 -0.54
N THR A 74 3.81 16.73 -0.30
CA THR A 74 3.98 15.73 -1.36
C THR A 74 2.63 15.21 -1.82
N GLU A 75 2.37 15.24 -3.12
CA GLU A 75 1.19 14.60 -3.72
C GLU A 75 1.35 13.08 -3.69
N ILE A 76 0.34 12.39 -3.19
CA ILE A 76 0.26 10.93 -3.13
C ILE A 76 -0.81 10.49 -4.11
N HIS A 77 -0.43 9.68 -5.08
CA HIS A 77 -1.35 9.05 -6.00
C HIS A 77 -1.90 7.75 -5.40
N PHE A 78 -3.21 7.58 -5.43
CA PHE A 78 -3.92 6.37 -5.01
C PHE A 78 -4.63 5.73 -6.19
N ARG A 79 -4.52 4.42 -6.28
CA ARG A 79 -5.23 3.57 -7.24
C ARG A 79 -5.90 2.43 -6.50
N ILE A 80 -7.15 2.15 -6.83
CA ILE A 80 -7.86 0.96 -6.35
C ILE A 80 -8.40 0.18 -7.54
N LEU A 81 -8.48 -1.13 -7.36
CA LEU A 81 -9.04 -2.07 -8.31
C LEU A 81 -10.35 -2.63 -7.74
N LEU A 82 -11.45 -2.33 -8.38
CA LEU A 82 -12.76 -2.70 -7.88
C LEU A 82 -13.41 -3.74 -8.80
N PRO A 83 -13.95 -4.85 -8.24
CA PRO A 83 -14.77 -5.76 -9.00
C PRO A 83 -16.00 -5.03 -9.55
N LYS A 84 -16.33 -5.23 -10.83
CA LYS A 84 -17.56 -4.70 -11.43
C LYS A 84 -18.83 -5.16 -10.72
N ALA A 85 -18.77 -6.34 -10.10
CA ALA A 85 -19.85 -6.89 -9.29
C ALA A 85 -20.24 -6.00 -8.10
N GLU A 86 -19.36 -5.07 -7.68
CA GLU A 86 -19.68 -4.07 -6.66
C GLU A 86 -20.62 -2.97 -7.17
N HIS A 87 -20.80 -2.82 -8.49
CA HIS A 87 -21.63 -1.80 -9.11
C HIS A 87 -21.36 -0.39 -8.59
N THR A 88 -20.08 -0.07 -8.35
CA THR A 88 -19.64 1.20 -7.77
C THR A 88 -19.97 2.36 -8.68
N GLN A 89 -20.77 3.32 -8.21
CA GLN A 89 -21.07 4.56 -8.93
C GLN A 89 -20.16 5.69 -8.54
N LYS A 90 -19.76 5.74 -7.26
CA LYS A 90 -18.82 6.73 -6.71
C LYS A 90 -17.89 6.07 -5.73
N ALA A 91 -16.63 6.43 -5.80
CA ALA A 91 -15.62 6.03 -4.83
C ALA A 91 -14.97 7.25 -4.21
N HIS A 92 -14.68 7.21 -2.91
CA HIS A 92 -14.02 8.29 -2.18
C HIS A 92 -12.86 7.74 -1.36
N LEU A 93 -11.74 8.42 -1.39
CA LEU A 93 -10.70 8.30 -0.39
C LEU A 93 -11.16 9.05 0.86
N CYS A 94 -11.30 8.34 1.95
CA CYS A 94 -11.62 8.88 3.26
C CYS A 94 -10.32 9.07 4.03
N VAL A 95 -9.98 10.29 4.40
CA VAL A 95 -8.75 10.60 5.15
C VAL A 95 -9.11 11.31 6.44
N LYS A 96 -8.45 10.94 7.52
CA LYS A 96 -8.56 11.61 8.81
C LYS A 96 -7.16 11.89 9.37
N TYR A 97 -6.89 13.14 9.72
CA TYR A 97 -5.70 13.48 10.50
C TYR A 97 -5.85 12.98 11.94
N ASP A 98 -4.81 12.46 12.54
CA ASP A 98 -4.86 11.74 13.83
C ASP A 98 -5.52 12.55 14.96
N TYR A 99 -5.27 13.86 15.00
CA TYR A 99 -5.82 14.77 15.99
C TYR A 99 -7.17 15.39 15.62
N ASP A 100 -7.68 15.13 14.41
CA ASP A 100 -8.98 15.66 13.97
C ASP A 100 -10.09 14.63 14.21
N CYS A 101 -11.30 15.10 14.48
CA CYS A 101 -12.47 14.22 14.65
C CYS A 101 -13.14 13.88 13.31
N ASN A 102 -12.96 14.72 12.30
CA ASN A 102 -13.69 14.64 11.04
C ASN A 102 -12.88 13.92 9.94
N TRP A 103 -13.62 13.20 9.11
CA TRP A 103 -13.10 12.62 7.88
C TRP A 103 -13.21 13.62 6.73
N GLU A 104 -12.14 13.75 5.94
CA GLU A 104 -12.12 14.43 4.65
C GLU A 104 -12.34 13.39 3.55
N PHE A 105 -13.06 13.78 2.50
CA PHE A 105 -13.39 12.90 1.39
C PHE A 105 -12.85 13.48 0.09
N THR A 106 -12.07 12.68 -0.64
CA THR A 106 -11.61 13.00 -1.99
C THR A 106 -12.24 12.01 -2.97
N GLU A 107 -12.96 12.49 -3.96
CA GLU A 107 -13.58 11.62 -4.97
C GLU A 107 -12.52 10.97 -5.85
N LEU A 108 -12.67 9.66 -6.10
CA LEU A 108 -11.87 8.94 -7.08
C LEU A 108 -12.53 9.05 -8.44
N ILE A 109 -11.70 9.14 -9.46
CA ILE A 109 -12.12 9.18 -10.88
C ILE A 109 -12.00 7.77 -11.44
N TRP A 110 -13.02 7.34 -12.17
CA TRP A 110 -12.97 6.09 -12.93
C TRP A 110 -11.98 6.25 -14.10
N CYS A 111 -10.99 5.38 -14.18
CA CYS A 111 -9.90 5.44 -15.15
C CYS A 111 -9.95 4.32 -16.21
N GLY A 112 -11.00 3.53 -16.21
CA GLY A 112 -11.19 2.47 -17.18
C GLY A 112 -11.21 1.07 -16.56
N LYS A 113 -10.98 0.08 -17.40
CA LYS A 113 -10.99 -1.34 -17.02
C LYS A 113 -9.56 -1.82 -16.83
N PHE A 114 -9.33 -2.56 -15.75
CA PHE A 114 -8.11 -3.34 -15.57
C PHE A 114 -8.18 -4.63 -16.40
N ASP A 115 -9.30 -5.34 -16.29
CA ASP A 115 -9.67 -6.53 -17.05
C ASP A 115 -11.18 -6.56 -17.34
N GLU A 116 -11.73 -7.74 -17.70
CA GLU A 116 -13.16 -7.86 -18.00
C GLU A 116 -14.04 -7.65 -16.78
N ASP A 117 -13.57 -8.01 -15.59
CA ASP A 117 -14.32 -8.02 -14.34
C ASP A 117 -13.86 -6.95 -13.32
N THR A 118 -12.82 -6.20 -13.62
CA THR A 118 -12.18 -5.25 -12.69
C THR A 118 -12.05 -3.85 -13.28
N GLU A 119 -12.34 -2.85 -12.49
CA GLU A 119 -12.27 -1.42 -12.83
C GLU A 119 -11.16 -0.71 -12.05
N ILE A 120 -10.58 0.32 -12.68
CA ILE A 120 -9.54 1.18 -12.09
C ILE A 120 -10.16 2.49 -11.66
N TRP A 121 -9.92 2.88 -10.39
CA TRP A 121 -10.30 4.16 -9.85
C TRP A 121 -9.10 4.84 -9.20
N GLU A 122 -8.93 6.14 -9.42
CA GLU A 122 -7.73 6.88 -8.98
C GLU A 122 -8.07 8.23 -8.37
N CYS A 123 -7.25 8.68 -7.43
CA CYS A 123 -7.24 10.07 -6.95
C CYS A 123 -5.86 10.46 -6.44
N ASP A 124 -5.66 11.76 -6.27
CA ASP A 124 -4.47 12.32 -5.64
C ASP A 124 -4.85 12.96 -4.30
N PHE A 125 -3.96 12.86 -3.32
CA PHE A 125 -4.10 13.48 -2.01
C PHE A 125 -2.79 14.10 -1.57
N THR A 126 -2.85 15.30 -0.99
CA THR A 126 -1.68 16.01 -0.50
C THR A 126 -1.82 16.31 1.00
N PRO A 127 -1.06 15.67 1.89
CA PRO A 127 -1.09 15.95 3.32
C PRO A 127 -0.52 17.34 3.62
N LYS A 128 -1.30 18.16 4.30
CA LYS A 128 -0.96 19.55 4.64
C LYS A 128 -0.34 19.72 6.02
N LYS A 129 -0.63 18.80 6.95
CA LYS A 129 -0.13 18.83 8.34
C LYS A 129 0.93 17.75 8.54
N ILE A 130 1.90 18.01 9.43
CA ILE A 130 2.88 16.99 9.86
C ILE A 130 2.20 16.08 10.88
N GLY A 131 2.45 14.76 10.79
CA GLY A 131 1.90 13.78 11.71
C GLY A 131 1.31 12.57 11.01
N LEU A 132 0.34 11.96 11.65
CA LEU A 132 -0.31 10.74 11.17
C LEU A 132 -1.65 11.06 10.52
N TYR A 133 -1.92 10.37 9.43
CA TYR A 133 -3.22 10.35 8.78
C TYR A 133 -3.67 8.90 8.68
N TRP A 134 -4.96 8.69 8.85
CA TRP A 134 -5.63 7.41 8.69
C TRP A 134 -6.51 7.45 7.45
N TYR A 135 -6.49 6.41 6.63
CA TYR A 135 -7.29 6.40 5.42
C TYR A 135 -7.87 5.03 5.11
N ASN A 136 -9.00 5.06 4.40
CA ASN A 136 -9.66 3.93 3.76
C ASN A 136 -10.44 4.45 2.54
N PHE A 137 -11.15 3.57 1.84
CA PHE A 137 -11.97 4.00 0.70
C PHE A 137 -13.42 3.64 0.95
N LYS A 138 -14.31 4.57 0.58
CA LYS A 138 -15.76 4.41 0.63
C LYS A 138 -16.29 4.22 -0.79
N LEU A 139 -17.05 3.19 -1.01
CA LEU A 139 -17.71 2.85 -2.28
C LEU A 139 -19.20 3.09 -2.12
N THR A 140 -19.81 3.77 -3.07
CA THR A 140 -21.24 4.01 -3.11
C THR A 140 -21.82 3.38 -4.37
N ALA A 141 -22.68 2.40 -4.22
CA ALA A 141 -23.53 1.80 -5.25
C ALA A 141 -24.97 2.33 -5.13
N ILE A 142 -25.87 1.85 -5.97
CA ILE A 142 -27.27 2.30 -5.97
C ILE A 142 -27.97 2.01 -4.65
N ASP A 143 -27.73 0.85 -4.09
CA ASP A 143 -28.48 0.27 -2.97
C ASP A 143 -27.65 0.10 -1.69
N LYS A 144 -26.33 0.27 -1.78
CA LYS A 144 -25.42 0.00 -0.65
C LYS A 144 -24.20 0.92 -0.64
N THR A 145 -23.65 1.06 0.55
CA THR A 145 -22.34 1.66 0.78
C THR A 145 -21.39 0.57 1.29
N ARG A 146 -20.20 0.49 0.72
CA ARG A 146 -19.15 -0.44 1.14
C ARG A 146 -17.83 0.27 1.36
N TYR A 147 -16.89 -0.40 1.98
CA TYR A 147 -15.59 0.18 2.31
C TYR A 147 -14.48 -0.79 1.94
N VAL A 148 -13.44 -0.27 1.29
CA VAL A 148 -12.17 -0.98 1.11
C VAL A 148 -11.31 -0.66 2.33
N ILE A 149 -11.04 -1.67 3.14
CA ILE A 149 -10.33 -1.56 4.41
C ILE A 149 -9.23 -2.64 4.51
N PRO A 150 -8.21 -2.48 5.37
CA PRO A 150 -7.25 -3.55 5.63
C PRO A 150 -7.93 -4.74 6.29
N SER A 151 -7.79 -5.93 5.71
CA SER A 151 -8.37 -7.18 6.25
C SER A 151 -7.74 -7.61 7.57
N ASP A 152 -6.44 -7.33 7.73
CA ASP A 152 -5.62 -7.63 8.90
C ASP A 152 -4.45 -6.64 8.90
N PRO A 153 -3.76 -6.35 10.04
CA PRO A 153 -2.64 -5.40 10.09
C PRO A 153 -1.57 -5.59 9.02
N TYR A 154 -1.44 -6.79 8.49
CA TYR A 154 -0.38 -7.15 7.54
C TYR A 154 -0.88 -7.64 6.19
N LYS A 155 -2.18 -7.63 5.94
CA LYS A 155 -2.76 -8.19 4.71
C LYS A 155 -3.29 -7.12 3.77
N VAL A 156 -3.56 -7.57 2.57
CA VAL A 156 -4.26 -6.83 1.53
C VAL A 156 -5.67 -6.44 1.98
N SER A 157 -6.31 -5.56 1.23
CA SER A 157 -7.65 -5.08 1.51
C SER A 157 -8.73 -6.16 1.38
N THR A 158 -9.82 -5.91 2.07
CA THR A 158 -11.13 -6.54 1.87
C THR A 158 -12.18 -5.45 1.59
N ILE A 159 -13.33 -5.85 1.05
CA ILE A 159 -14.49 -4.97 0.86
C ILE A 159 -15.57 -5.37 1.86
N GLU A 160 -15.93 -4.45 2.76
CA GLU A 160 -16.85 -4.68 3.87
C GLU A 160 -17.99 -3.66 3.88
N ASP A 161 -19.09 -4.00 4.56
CA ASP A 161 -20.28 -3.13 4.67
C ASP A 161 -20.13 -2.07 5.77
N TYR A 162 -18.99 -2.02 6.46
CA TYR A 162 -18.72 -1.07 7.55
C TYR A 162 -17.34 -0.42 7.39
N MET A 163 -17.23 0.80 7.90
CA MET A 163 -15.94 1.51 8.00
C MET A 163 -15.15 0.92 9.17
N GLY A 164 -14.28 -0.05 8.87
CA GLY A 164 -13.47 -0.72 9.87
C GLY A 164 -12.11 -0.06 10.09
N ARG A 165 -11.05 -0.85 9.98
CA ARG A 165 -9.66 -0.39 10.13
C ARG A 165 -9.26 0.55 9.00
N SER A 166 -8.19 1.32 9.26
CA SER A 166 -7.61 2.25 8.29
C SER A 166 -6.13 1.98 8.12
N TRP A 167 -5.60 2.27 6.94
CA TRP A 167 -4.16 2.37 6.71
C TRP A 167 -3.64 3.70 7.23
N GLN A 168 -2.32 3.78 7.39
CA GLN A 168 -1.63 4.93 7.90
C GLN A 168 -0.79 5.63 6.82
N ILE A 169 -0.78 6.97 6.85
CA ILE A 169 0.21 7.80 6.18
C ILE A 169 0.99 8.54 7.27
N THR A 170 2.31 8.47 7.21
CA THR A 170 3.20 9.30 8.03
C THR A 170 3.68 10.47 7.19
N CYS A 171 3.34 11.69 7.63
CA CYS A 171 3.79 12.92 6.99
C CYS A 171 4.84 13.60 7.86
N TYR A 172 6.04 13.81 7.31
CA TYR A 172 7.14 14.46 8.03
C TYR A 172 7.38 15.89 7.54
N LYS A 173 8.09 16.67 8.36
CA LYS A 173 8.37 18.09 8.10
C LYS A 173 9.20 18.27 6.83
N LYS A 174 8.82 19.26 6.04
CA LYS A 174 9.56 19.67 4.84
C LYS A 174 11.04 19.96 5.17
N GLY A 175 11.93 19.37 4.36
CA GLY A 175 13.38 19.49 4.55
C GLY A 175 13.96 18.64 5.68
N PHE A 176 13.18 17.75 6.32
CA PHE A 176 13.73 16.80 7.28
C PHE A 176 14.66 15.81 6.57
N LYS A 177 15.87 15.64 7.15
CA LYS A 177 16.86 14.71 6.61
C LYS A 177 17.29 13.72 7.68
N THR A 178 17.26 12.46 7.37
CA THR A 178 17.90 11.42 8.19
C THR A 178 19.43 11.60 8.11
N PRO A 179 20.14 11.52 9.24
CA PRO A 179 21.61 11.57 9.23
C PRO A 179 22.19 10.52 8.30
N GLY A 180 23.14 10.92 7.44
CA GLY A 180 23.70 10.04 6.42
C GLY A 180 24.33 8.74 6.96
N TRP A 181 24.88 8.78 8.18
CA TRP A 181 25.45 7.60 8.82
C TRP A 181 24.43 6.53 9.22
N LEU A 182 23.16 6.91 9.33
CA LEU A 182 22.06 5.98 9.66
C LEU A 182 21.44 5.34 8.41
N VAL A 183 21.64 5.95 7.24
CA VAL A 183 21.06 5.44 5.97
C VAL A 183 21.73 4.12 5.59
N GLY A 184 20.94 3.05 5.50
CA GLY A 184 21.43 1.69 5.23
C GLY A 184 22.09 1.01 6.43
N GLY A 185 22.12 1.64 7.60
CA GLY A 185 22.63 1.07 8.84
C GLY A 185 21.62 0.09 9.47
N ILE A 186 22.15 -0.83 10.27
CA ILE A 186 21.35 -1.73 11.11
C ILE A 186 21.41 -1.22 12.53
N MET A 187 20.26 -0.94 13.14
CA MET A 187 20.15 -0.60 14.55
C MET A 187 19.75 -1.84 15.35
N TYR A 188 20.55 -2.21 16.33
CA TYR A 188 20.27 -3.33 17.22
C TYR A 188 20.07 -2.83 18.65
N GLN A 189 18.87 -2.97 19.16
CA GLN A 189 18.53 -2.60 20.54
C GLN A 189 18.58 -3.82 21.44
N ILE A 190 19.41 -3.78 22.48
CA ILE A 190 19.56 -4.84 23.45
C ILE A 190 18.92 -4.40 24.77
N PHE A 191 18.00 -5.21 25.29
CA PHE A 191 17.49 -5.15 26.66
C PHE A 191 18.32 -6.12 27.50
N PRO A 192 19.33 -5.70 28.25
CA PRO A 192 20.26 -6.61 28.96
C PRO A 192 19.57 -7.52 29.94
N ASP A 193 18.50 -7.04 30.55
CA ASP A 193 17.67 -7.79 31.52
C ASP A 193 16.85 -8.92 30.85
N ARG A 194 16.67 -8.87 29.54
CA ARG A 194 15.90 -9.83 28.74
C ARG A 194 16.70 -10.59 27.70
N PHE A 195 17.98 -10.26 27.56
CA PHE A 195 18.77 -10.80 26.46
C PHE A 195 19.37 -12.16 26.80
N TYR A 196 20.05 -12.26 27.93
CA TYR A 196 20.70 -13.50 28.36
C TYR A 196 21.00 -13.48 29.84
N PHE A 197 20.73 -14.59 30.54
CA PHE A 197 21.14 -14.83 31.92
C PHE A 197 22.33 -15.77 31.93
N SER A 198 23.49 -15.29 32.41
CA SER A 198 24.73 -16.09 32.49
C SER A 198 24.73 -17.21 33.54
N GLY A 199 23.68 -17.27 34.34
CA GLY A 199 23.60 -18.21 35.44
C GLY A 199 24.34 -17.74 36.73
N GLU A 200 25.10 -16.67 36.66
CA GLU A 200 25.81 -16.10 37.79
C GLU A 200 25.04 -14.93 38.42
N GLU A 201 24.75 -15.00 39.70
CA GLU A 201 24.24 -13.85 40.45
C GLU A 201 25.36 -12.84 40.64
N LYS A 202 25.30 -11.73 39.84
CA LYS A 202 26.19 -10.60 40.04
C LYS A 202 25.82 -9.90 41.35
N ASN A 203 26.79 -9.81 42.23
CA ASN A 203 26.64 -9.11 43.51
C ASN A 203 26.66 -7.60 43.27
N ILE A 204 25.51 -7.02 42.91
CA ILE A 204 25.37 -5.59 42.65
C ILE A 204 25.25 -4.89 44.00
N LYS A 205 26.32 -4.18 44.41
CA LYS A 205 26.39 -3.41 45.66
C LYS A 205 25.56 -2.10 45.67
N ARG A 206 24.60 -1.97 44.75
CA ARG A 206 23.75 -0.76 44.73
C ARG A 206 22.52 -1.02 45.63
N THR A 207 22.26 -0.04 46.49
CA THR A 207 21.14 -0.09 47.46
C THR A 207 19.92 0.75 47.03
N ASP A 208 20.07 1.47 45.93
CA ASP A 208 19.09 2.43 45.39
C ASP A 208 18.02 1.79 44.52
N PHE A 209 18.04 0.47 44.32
CA PHE A 209 17.01 -0.24 43.62
C PHE A 209 16.67 -1.58 44.24
N LYS A 210 15.42 -2.02 44.10
CA LYS A 210 14.95 -3.32 44.53
C LYS A 210 14.85 -4.24 43.31
N ARG A 211 15.59 -5.37 43.36
CA ARG A 211 15.49 -6.36 42.28
C ARG A 211 14.16 -7.10 42.39
N ASN A 212 13.33 -7.02 41.36
CA ASN A 212 12.15 -7.85 41.21
C ASN A 212 12.58 -9.21 40.63
N LYS A 213 12.33 -10.30 41.35
CA LYS A 213 12.64 -11.67 40.91
C LYS A 213 11.50 -12.26 40.06
N ASP A 214 10.32 -11.68 40.17
CA ASP A 214 9.17 -12.08 39.37
C ASP A 214 9.07 -11.20 38.11
N TRP A 215 9.33 -11.82 37.01
CA TRP A 215 9.26 -11.16 35.68
C TRP A 215 7.86 -10.66 35.31
N PHE A 216 6.82 -11.31 35.82
CA PHE A 216 5.42 -11.01 35.56
C PHE A 216 4.75 -10.17 36.64
N ALA A 217 5.47 -9.84 37.73
CA ALA A 217 4.94 -8.94 38.75
C ALA A 217 4.81 -7.53 38.20
N LEU A 218 3.61 -6.97 38.26
CA LEU A 218 3.26 -5.60 37.95
C LEU A 218 3.60 -4.65 39.11
#